data_53f0b059525784e28fdaebe040be074b
#
_entry.id   53f0b059525784e28fdaebe040be074b
#
_cell.length_a   1.000
_cell.length_b   1.000
_cell.length_c   1.000
_cell.angle_alpha   90.00
_cell.angle_beta   90.00
_cell.angle_gamma   90.00
#
_symmetry.space_group_name_H-M   'P 1'
#
loop_
_entity.id
_entity.type
_entity.pdbx_description
1 polymer ?
#
loop_
_entity_poly.entity_id
_entity_poly.type
_entity_poly.pdbx_seq_one_letter_code
_entity_poly.pdbx_strand_id
1 'polypeptide(L)'
;LPSEGILSYWRIIMLLIGDCFKQIEKVKEKSVQAIITSPPYWGLRDYKVGGQLGEELVPEDFVLKLTAFFRKTKRVLKDDGTLWLNIGDTYFGAKGGHWEGGNSITNDETGGNYRMQRKAPPKHHRLKTKDLTGIPWMLAFSLQKDGWYLRQDIIWHKPNPMPEAVKDRCVKSHEYIFLLSLKPRYYFDY
;
A
#
# COMPACT_ATOMS: atom_id res chain seq x y z
N LEU A 1 -28.75 5.54 45.85
CA LEU A 1 -28.30 4.89 44.61
C LEU A 1 -26.97 5.51 44.23
N PRO A 2 -25.86 4.77 44.15
CA PRO A 2 -24.59 5.34 43.72
C PRO A 2 -24.65 5.49 42.20
N SER A 3 -24.33 6.69 41.72
CA SER A 3 -24.10 7.02 40.35
C SER A 3 -22.85 6.26 39.88
N GLU A 4 -23.02 5.18 39.11
CA GLU A 4 -21.93 4.50 38.43
C GLU A 4 -21.30 5.50 37.48
N GLY A 5 -20.04 5.80 37.76
CA GLY A 5 -19.22 6.71 36.98
C GLY A 5 -19.11 6.24 35.54
N ILE A 6 -19.42 7.15 34.64
CA ILE A 6 -19.06 7.03 33.24
C ILE A 6 -17.54 6.89 33.21
N LEU A 7 -17.06 5.65 33.09
CA LEU A 7 -15.67 5.36 32.75
C LEU A 7 -15.42 6.00 31.39
N SER A 8 -14.85 7.20 31.41
CA SER A 8 -14.31 7.82 30.20
C SER A 8 -13.20 6.91 29.67
N TYR A 9 -13.51 6.13 28.65
CA TYR A 9 -12.52 5.44 27.85
C TYR A 9 -11.65 6.48 27.15
N TRP A 10 -10.62 6.96 27.82
CA TRP A 10 -9.56 7.72 27.20
C TRP A 10 -8.88 6.76 26.22
N ARG A 11 -9.22 6.86 24.93
CA ARG A 11 -8.47 6.18 23.90
C ARG A 11 -7.08 6.80 23.86
N ILE A 12 -6.10 6.08 24.36
CA ILE A 12 -4.69 6.48 24.22
C ILE A 12 -4.36 6.36 22.75
N ILE A 13 -4.22 7.51 22.10
CA ILE A 13 -3.69 7.56 20.74
C ILE A 13 -2.16 7.62 20.85
N MET A 14 -1.49 6.61 20.38
CA MET A 14 -0.03 6.57 20.27
C MET A 14 0.36 6.84 18.83
N LEU A 15 1.13 7.92 18.59
CA LEU A 15 1.69 8.25 17.30
C LEU A 15 3.16 7.84 17.26
N LEU A 16 3.52 6.96 16.31
CA LEU A 16 4.89 6.54 16.06
C LEU A 16 5.35 7.18 14.73
N ILE A 17 6.31 8.10 14.81
CA ILE A 17 6.85 8.82 13.66
C ILE A 17 8.20 8.23 13.27
N GLY A 18 8.42 8.01 11.97
CA GLY A 18 9.66 7.53 11.38
C GLY A 18 9.48 6.29 10.51
N ASP A 19 10.59 5.61 10.25
CA ASP A 19 10.64 4.41 9.42
C ASP A 19 9.74 3.30 10.00
N CYS A 20 8.79 2.81 9.22
CA CYS A 20 7.79 1.82 9.67
C CYS A 20 8.44 0.50 10.13
N PHE A 21 9.55 0.07 9.51
CA PHE A 21 10.28 -1.13 9.91
C PHE A 21 10.90 -1.02 11.30
N LYS A 22 11.30 0.21 11.69
CA LYS A 22 11.85 0.49 13.03
C LYS A 22 10.73 0.75 14.03
N GLN A 23 9.68 1.46 13.62
CA GLN A 23 8.61 1.82 14.56
C GLN A 23 7.74 0.63 14.96
N ILE A 24 7.53 -0.33 14.07
CA ILE A 24 6.74 -1.53 14.38
C ILE A 24 7.38 -2.36 15.52
N GLU A 25 8.70 -2.30 15.69
CA GLU A 25 9.41 -3.01 16.77
C GLU A 25 9.02 -2.49 18.17
N LYS A 26 8.57 -1.24 18.27
CA LYS A 26 8.14 -0.62 19.53
C LYS A 26 6.72 -1.01 19.94
N VAL A 27 5.96 -1.57 19.04
CA VAL A 27 4.59 -2.01 19.33
C VAL A 27 4.65 -3.32 20.08
N LYS A 28 3.90 -3.40 21.19
CA LYS A 28 3.81 -4.60 22.04
C LYS A 28 3.29 -5.79 21.24
N GLU A 29 3.84 -6.96 21.49
CA GLU A 29 3.37 -8.21 20.89
C GLU A 29 1.92 -8.49 21.22
N LYS A 30 1.18 -9.07 20.24
CA LYS A 30 -0.22 -9.51 20.38
C LYS A 30 -1.14 -8.44 21.00
N SER A 31 -0.87 -7.16 20.72
CA SER A 31 -1.64 -6.04 21.26
C SER A 31 -2.62 -5.42 20.26
N VAL A 32 -2.46 -5.71 18.97
CA VAL A 32 -3.23 -5.11 17.87
C VAL A 32 -4.30 -6.07 17.40
N GLN A 33 -5.57 -5.63 17.37
CA GLN A 33 -6.68 -6.44 16.86
C GLN A 33 -6.80 -6.37 15.35
N ALA A 34 -6.60 -5.18 14.79
CA ALA A 34 -6.68 -4.98 13.34
C ALA A 34 -5.60 -4.01 12.87
N ILE A 35 -5.02 -4.31 11.72
CA ILE A 35 -4.16 -3.40 10.96
C ILE A 35 -4.96 -2.96 9.73
N ILE A 36 -5.14 -1.66 9.56
CA ILE A 36 -5.80 -1.06 8.41
C ILE A 36 -4.80 -0.12 7.76
N THR A 37 -4.45 -0.36 6.51
CA THR A 37 -3.40 0.41 5.86
C THR A 37 -3.56 0.51 4.35
N SER A 38 -3.04 1.62 3.82
CA SER A 38 -2.80 1.85 2.40
C SER A 38 -1.31 2.24 2.28
N PRO A 39 -0.41 1.30 2.01
CA PRO A 39 1.02 1.59 1.89
C PRO A 39 1.27 2.51 0.70
N PRO A 40 2.43 3.17 0.59
CA PRO A 40 2.81 3.90 -0.62
C PRO A 40 2.64 3.01 -1.85
N TYR A 41 2.04 3.54 -2.92
CA TYR A 41 1.86 2.79 -4.16
C TYR A 41 3.13 2.88 -5.00
N TRP A 42 3.45 1.80 -5.69
CA TRP A 42 4.63 1.72 -6.53
C TRP A 42 4.64 2.77 -7.64
N GLY A 43 5.71 3.59 -7.67
CA GLY A 43 5.93 4.61 -8.69
C GLY A 43 4.91 5.77 -8.69
N LEU A 44 4.11 5.95 -7.62
CA LEU A 44 3.07 6.97 -7.61
C LEU A 44 3.53 8.31 -7.03
N ARG A 45 4.26 8.29 -5.93
CA ARG A 45 4.66 9.51 -5.22
C ARG A 45 6.10 9.41 -4.71
N ASP A 46 6.85 10.47 -4.95
CA ASP A 46 8.12 10.74 -4.31
C ASP A 46 7.87 11.60 -3.07
N TYR A 47 8.15 11.06 -1.89
CA TYR A 47 8.07 11.77 -0.62
C TYR A 47 9.39 12.44 -0.24
N LYS A 48 10.40 12.39 -1.14
CA LYS A 48 11.74 12.99 -0.96
C LYS A 48 12.49 12.46 0.28
N VAL A 49 12.23 11.21 0.61
CA VAL A 49 12.89 10.49 1.72
C VAL A 49 13.66 9.31 1.14
N GLY A 50 14.98 9.31 1.29
CA GLY A 50 15.81 8.22 0.77
C GLY A 50 15.39 6.85 1.31
N GLY A 51 15.26 5.87 0.41
CA GLY A 51 14.88 4.50 0.76
C GLY A 51 13.39 4.29 1.01
N GLN A 52 12.53 5.26 0.65
CA GLN A 52 11.08 5.11 0.77
C GLN A 52 10.57 3.87 0.01
N LEU A 53 9.44 3.35 0.47
CA LEU A 53 8.69 2.32 -0.25
C LEU A 53 8.00 2.94 -1.48
N GLY A 54 7.99 2.20 -2.59
CA GLY A 54 7.37 2.62 -3.84
C GLY A 54 8.33 3.18 -4.89
N GLU A 55 9.64 3.28 -4.58
CA GLU A 55 10.69 3.73 -5.50
C GLU A 55 11.54 2.58 -6.08
N GLU A 56 11.16 1.35 -5.82
CA GLU A 56 11.87 0.18 -6.34
C GLU A 56 11.85 0.17 -7.87
N LEU A 57 12.96 -0.23 -8.48
CA LEU A 57 13.10 -0.26 -9.95
C LEU A 57 12.13 -1.23 -10.63
N VAL A 58 11.78 -2.31 -9.94
CA VAL A 58 10.86 -3.33 -10.46
C VAL A 58 9.76 -3.64 -9.43
N PRO A 59 8.54 -3.97 -9.88
CA PRO A 59 7.42 -4.18 -8.98
C PRO A 59 7.62 -5.39 -8.05
N GLU A 60 8.42 -6.37 -8.44
CA GLU A 60 8.73 -7.53 -7.62
C GLU A 60 9.50 -7.15 -6.36
N ASP A 61 10.48 -6.24 -6.45
CA ASP A 61 11.23 -5.76 -5.29
C ASP A 61 10.35 -4.99 -4.32
N PHE A 62 9.43 -4.17 -4.85
CA PHE A 62 8.42 -3.50 -4.05
C PHE A 62 7.54 -4.49 -3.28
N VAL A 63 7.03 -5.52 -3.97
CA VAL A 63 6.22 -6.58 -3.35
C VAL A 63 7.01 -7.33 -2.28
N LEU A 64 8.29 -7.64 -2.53
CA LEU A 64 9.15 -8.31 -1.55
C LEU A 64 9.37 -7.45 -0.30
N LYS A 65 9.62 -6.15 -0.45
CA LYS A 65 9.77 -5.23 0.69
C LYS A 65 8.48 -5.12 1.50
N LEU A 66 7.33 -4.96 0.86
CA LEU A 66 6.05 -4.94 1.56
C LEU A 66 5.76 -6.26 2.27
N THR A 67 6.05 -7.39 1.63
CA THR A 67 5.91 -8.71 2.26
C THR A 67 6.79 -8.82 3.51
N ALA A 68 8.04 -8.34 3.43
CA ALA A 68 8.95 -8.32 4.58
C ALA A 68 8.42 -7.42 5.72
N PHE A 69 7.81 -6.27 5.39
CA PHE A 69 7.16 -5.42 6.38
C PHE A 69 5.97 -6.12 7.04
N PHE A 70 5.06 -6.67 6.26
CA PHE A 70 3.88 -7.37 6.80
C PHE A 70 4.23 -8.66 7.55
N ARG A 71 5.36 -9.30 7.26
CA ARG A 71 5.89 -10.38 8.10
C ARG A 71 6.20 -9.91 9.52
N LYS A 72 6.79 -8.72 9.68
CA LYS A 72 7.04 -8.13 10.99
C LYS A 72 5.75 -7.78 11.74
N THR A 73 4.70 -7.39 11.02
CA THR A 73 3.42 -7.05 11.65
C THR A 73 2.71 -8.25 12.28
N LYS A 74 3.01 -9.48 11.86
CA LYS A 74 2.45 -10.70 12.49
C LYS A 74 2.70 -10.76 13.99
N ARG A 75 3.86 -10.28 14.45
CA ARG A 75 4.21 -10.27 15.87
C ARG A 75 3.26 -9.42 16.72
N VAL A 76 2.82 -8.30 16.21
CA VAL A 76 2.00 -7.33 16.95
C VAL A 76 0.52 -7.65 16.91
N LEU A 77 0.06 -8.40 15.91
CA LEU A 77 -1.32 -8.84 15.81
C LEU A 77 -1.65 -9.89 16.89
N LYS A 78 -2.86 -9.79 17.43
CA LYS A 78 -3.45 -10.88 18.21
C LYS A 78 -3.63 -12.13 17.34
N ASP A 79 -3.77 -13.27 17.97
CA ASP A 79 -3.91 -14.56 17.26
C ASP A 79 -5.16 -14.61 16.34
N ASP A 80 -6.19 -13.86 16.67
CA ASP A 80 -7.43 -13.68 15.91
C ASP A 80 -7.47 -12.33 15.15
N GLY A 81 -6.35 -11.62 15.10
CA GLY A 81 -6.24 -10.32 14.46
C GLY A 81 -6.27 -10.37 12.93
N THR A 82 -6.60 -9.23 12.33
CA THR A 82 -6.80 -9.09 10.89
C THR A 82 -5.93 -7.98 10.28
N LEU A 83 -5.59 -8.13 9.01
CA LEU A 83 -4.97 -7.11 8.17
C LEU A 83 -5.93 -6.73 7.03
N TRP A 84 -6.26 -5.44 6.95
CA TRP A 84 -7.05 -4.83 5.88
C TRP A 84 -6.12 -3.98 5.03
N LEU A 85 -5.79 -4.47 3.86
CA LEU A 85 -4.78 -3.90 2.99
C LEU A 85 -5.42 -3.29 1.74
N ASN A 86 -5.50 -1.96 1.69
CA ASN A 86 -5.89 -1.26 0.47
C ASN A 86 -4.66 -1.03 -0.41
N ILE A 87 -4.75 -1.42 -1.67
CA ILE A 87 -3.67 -1.21 -2.63
C ILE A 87 -4.20 -1.04 -4.06
N GLY A 88 -3.69 -0.02 -4.74
CA GLY A 88 -3.96 0.22 -6.15
C GLY A 88 -2.90 -0.39 -7.07
N ASP A 89 -3.30 -0.58 -8.31
CA ASP A 89 -2.42 -1.04 -9.38
C ASP A 89 -2.02 0.10 -10.31
N THR A 90 -0.93 -0.06 -11.04
CA THR A 90 -0.42 0.91 -12.00
C THR A 90 -0.03 0.24 -13.30
N TYR A 91 0.24 1.03 -14.33
CA TYR A 91 0.68 0.55 -15.64
C TYR A 91 2.20 0.71 -15.77
N PHE A 92 2.87 -0.32 -16.25
CA PHE A 92 4.31 -0.30 -16.47
C PHE A 92 4.67 0.73 -17.54
N GLY A 93 5.64 1.61 -17.22
CA GLY A 93 6.02 2.72 -18.09
C GLY A 93 4.99 3.85 -18.19
N ALA A 94 3.93 3.86 -17.36
CA ALA A 94 2.98 4.95 -17.30
C ALA A 94 3.61 6.22 -16.69
N LYS A 95 3.07 7.38 -17.08
CA LYS A 95 3.46 8.67 -16.46
C LYS A 95 3.14 8.61 -14.96
N GLY A 96 4.14 8.86 -14.12
CA GLY A 96 3.99 8.89 -12.66
C GLY A 96 4.81 7.83 -11.93
N GLY A 97 5.37 6.84 -12.61
CA GLY A 97 6.41 6.01 -12.03
C GLY A 97 7.70 6.83 -11.84
N HIS A 98 8.34 6.70 -10.69
CA HIS A 98 9.63 7.33 -10.41
C HIS A 98 10.73 6.61 -11.19
N TRP A 99 10.73 6.84 -12.51
CA TRP A 99 11.88 6.53 -13.34
C TRP A 99 12.74 7.78 -13.36
N GLU A 100 14.00 7.68 -13.04
CA GLU A 100 14.93 8.77 -13.28
C GLU A 100 14.73 9.26 -14.74
N GLY A 101 14.08 10.43 -14.90
CA GLY A 101 13.68 10.98 -16.20
C GLY A 101 12.20 10.83 -16.57
N GLY A 102 11.30 10.36 -15.67
CA GLY A 102 9.85 10.47 -15.87
C GLY A 102 9.36 11.91 -15.79
N ASN A 103 8.39 12.31 -16.68
CA ASN A 103 7.75 13.62 -16.60
C ASN A 103 6.91 13.73 -15.33
N SER A 104 7.54 13.99 -14.19
CA SER A 104 6.89 14.60 -13.06
C SER A 104 6.71 16.08 -13.40
N ILE A 105 5.48 16.57 -13.46
CA ILE A 105 5.24 18.01 -13.41
C ILE A 105 5.51 18.38 -11.97
N THR A 106 6.75 18.76 -11.68
CA THR A 106 7.07 19.46 -10.45
C THR A 106 6.74 20.92 -10.70
N ASN A 107 5.71 21.44 -10.03
CA ASN A 107 5.58 22.88 -9.87
C ASN A 107 6.74 23.28 -8.95
N ASP A 108 7.76 23.93 -9.49
CA ASP A 108 8.70 24.64 -8.67
C ASP A 108 8.03 25.90 -8.10
N GLU A 109 8.65 26.49 -7.08
CA GLU A 109 8.15 27.70 -6.42
C GLU A 109 8.06 28.91 -7.38
N THR A 110 8.54 28.78 -8.61
CA THR A 110 8.56 29.83 -9.65
C THR A 110 7.50 29.62 -10.74
N GLY A 111 6.69 28.56 -10.66
CA GLY A 111 5.59 28.27 -11.60
C GLY A 111 6.05 27.80 -12.99
N GLY A 112 7.29 27.40 -13.15
CA GLY A 112 7.83 26.88 -14.40
C GLY A 112 7.47 25.40 -14.65
N ASN A 113 6.87 25.11 -15.79
CA ASN A 113 6.63 23.74 -16.25
C ASN A 113 7.89 23.15 -16.88
N TYR A 114 8.74 22.47 -16.10
CA TYR A 114 9.86 21.73 -16.68
C TYR A 114 9.38 20.38 -17.21
N ARG A 115 9.46 20.20 -18.53
CA ARG A 115 9.36 18.87 -19.16
C ARG A 115 10.69 18.15 -18.98
N MET A 116 10.79 17.28 -17.97
CA MET A 116 11.91 16.33 -17.91
C MET A 116 11.85 15.37 -19.11
N GLN A 117 13.00 15.15 -19.76
CA GLN A 117 13.12 14.20 -20.86
C GLN A 117 12.75 12.79 -20.37
N ARG A 118 11.85 12.12 -21.10
CA ARG A 118 11.45 10.76 -20.81
C ARG A 118 12.62 9.81 -21.06
N LYS A 119 13.22 9.26 -20.02
CA LYS A 119 14.01 8.02 -20.18
C LYS A 119 13.02 6.87 -20.44
N ALA A 120 13.43 5.93 -21.29
CA ALA A 120 12.67 4.71 -21.50
C ALA A 120 12.55 3.95 -20.17
N PRO A 121 11.41 3.28 -19.89
CA PRO A 121 11.29 2.44 -18.71
C PRO A 121 12.40 1.36 -18.77
N PRO A 122 12.90 0.90 -17.60
CA PRO A 122 13.90 -0.17 -17.60
C PRO A 122 13.35 -1.41 -18.32
N LYS A 123 14.23 -2.15 -18.96
CA LYS A 123 13.85 -3.44 -19.53
C LYS A 123 13.38 -4.36 -18.41
N HIS A 124 12.21 -4.93 -18.55
CA HIS A 124 11.65 -5.90 -17.62
C HIS A 124 11.45 -7.24 -18.32
N HIS A 125 11.75 -8.36 -17.65
CA HIS A 125 11.69 -9.69 -18.25
C HIS A 125 10.27 -10.12 -18.64
N ARG A 126 9.24 -9.61 -17.94
CA ARG A 126 7.83 -9.96 -18.10
C ARG A 126 6.97 -8.80 -18.62
N LEU A 127 7.18 -7.59 -18.09
CA LEU A 127 6.32 -6.44 -18.34
C LEU A 127 6.78 -5.63 -19.56
N LYS A 128 5.82 -5.20 -20.36
CA LYS A 128 6.00 -4.28 -21.48
C LYS A 128 5.32 -2.94 -21.13
N THR A 129 5.76 -1.87 -21.79
CA THR A 129 5.10 -0.57 -21.67
C THR A 129 3.60 -0.70 -21.90
N LYS A 130 2.79 -0.12 -21.01
CA LYS A 130 1.33 -0.19 -20.92
C LYS A 130 0.74 -1.49 -20.34
N ASP A 131 1.54 -2.48 -19.99
CA ASP A 131 1.01 -3.62 -19.22
C ASP A 131 0.52 -3.15 -17.85
N LEU A 132 -0.62 -3.65 -17.40
CA LEU A 132 -1.04 -3.55 -16.00
C LEU A 132 -0.07 -4.38 -15.17
N THR A 133 0.52 -3.79 -14.11
CA THR A 133 1.58 -4.46 -13.36
C THR A 133 1.11 -5.66 -12.55
N GLY A 134 -0.11 -5.62 -12.03
CA GLY A 134 -0.70 -6.67 -11.22
C GLY A 134 -0.24 -6.67 -9.76
N ILE A 135 0.31 -5.56 -9.28
CA ILE A 135 0.85 -5.43 -7.92
C ILE A 135 -0.12 -5.87 -6.83
N PRO A 136 -1.41 -5.50 -6.84
CA PRO A 136 -2.33 -5.92 -5.78
C PRO A 136 -2.35 -7.43 -5.58
N TRP A 137 -2.49 -8.17 -6.67
CA TRP A 137 -2.54 -9.64 -6.63
C TRP A 137 -1.18 -10.28 -6.40
N MET A 138 -0.11 -9.69 -6.92
CA MET A 138 1.26 -10.12 -6.60
C MET A 138 1.52 -10.04 -5.09
N LEU A 139 1.12 -8.94 -4.46
CA LEU A 139 1.28 -8.76 -3.02
C LEU A 139 0.37 -9.73 -2.23
N ALA A 140 -0.89 -9.86 -2.62
CA ALA A 140 -1.83 -10.78 -1.97
C ALA A 140 -1.31 -12.23 -1.98
N PHE A 141 -0.81 -12.72 -3.13
CA PHE A 141 -0.23 -14.06 -3.24
C PHE A 141 1.13 -14.18 -2.53
N SER A 142 1.94 -13.13 -2.52
CA SER A 142 3.18 -13.12 -1.76
C SER A 142 2.94 -13.22 -0.26
N LEU A 143 1.94 -12.51 0.26
CA LEU A 143 1.51 -12.62 1.66
C LEU A 143 0.92 -14.00 1.97
N GLN A 144 0.11 -14.56 1.08
CA GLN A 144 -0.42 -15.92 1.23
C GLN A 144 0.72 -16.94 1.31
N LYS A 145 1.71 -16.84 0.43
CA LYS A 145 2.92 -17.68 0.45
C LYS A 145 3.74 -17.47 1.73
N ASP A 146 3.73 -16.26 2.30
CA ASP A 146 4.36 -15.93 3.58
C ASP A 146 3.58 -16.45 4.79
N GLY A 147 2.48 -17.18 4.58
CA GLY A 147 1.67 -17.85 5.62
C GLY A 147 0.51 -17.02 6.17
N TRP A 148 0.13 -15.93 5.50
CA TRP A 148 -1.15 -15.28 5.77
C TRP A 148 -2.29 -16.06 5.14
N TYR A 149 -3.45 -16.07 5.79
CA TYR A 149 -4.69 -16.52 5.16
C TYR A 149 -5.28 -15.34 4.37
N LEU A 150 -5.28 -15.43 3.05
CA LEU A 150 -6.02 -14.50 2.19
C LEU A 150 -7.49 -14.88 2.25
N ARG A 151 -8.30 -14.06 2.91
CA ARG A 151 -9.69 -14.37 3.23
C ARG A 151 -10.68 -13.84 2.22
N GLN A 152 -10.42 -12.61 1.74
CA GLN A 152 -11.33 -11.93 0.81
C GLN A 152 -10.61 -10.83 0.05
N ASP A 153 -11.04 -10.58 -1.18
CA ASP A 153 -10.85 -9.36 -1.93
C ASP A 153 -12.15 -8.54 -1.94
N ILE A 154 -12.00 -7.26 -1.73
CA ILE A 154 -13.12 -6.31 -1.71
C ILE A 154 -12.81 -5.24 -2.75
N ILE A 155 -13.79 -4.95 -3.60
CA ILE A 155 -13.68 -3.90 -4.59
C ILE A 155 -14.07 -2.56 -3.95
N TRP A 156 -13.09 -1.67 -3.82
CA TRP A 156 -13.36 -0.29 -3.45
C TRP A 156 -13.72 0.50 -4.71
N HIS A 157 -15.00 0.59 -5.02
CA HIS A 157 -15.49 1.35 -6.16
C HIS A 157 -15.36 2.87 -5.92
N LYS A 158 -14.83 3.59 -6.90
CA LYS A 158 -14.72 5.06 -6.91
C LYS A 158 -15.77 5.62 -7.86
N PRO A 159 -16.86 6.21 -7.37
CA PRO A 159 -17.93 6.75 -8.23
C PRO A 159 -17.44 7.92 -9.10
N ASN A 160 -16.43 8.67 -8.61
CA ASN A 160 -15.80 9.78 -9.33
C ASN A 160 -14.30 9.52 -9.47
N PRO A 161 -13.87 8.58 -10.34
CA PRO A 161 -12.45 8.31 -10.55
C PRO A 161 -11.78 9.52 -11.20
N MET A 162 -10.49 9.70 -10.94
CA MET A 162 -9.73 10.76 -11.60
C MET A 162 -9.76 10.53 -13.11
N PRO A 163 -10.10 11.54 -13.93
CA PRO A 163 -10.13 11.42 -15.37
C PRO A 163 -8.77 10.99 -15.93
N GLU A 164 -8.78 10.00 -16.80
CA GLU A 164 -7.58 9.54 -17.50
C GLU A 164 -7.69 9.85 -18.99
N ALA A 165 -6.73 10.60 -19.52
CA ALA A 165 -6.67 10.94 -20.94
C ALA A 165 -6.16 9.76 -21.79
N VAL A 166 -6.77 8.58 -21.64
CA VAL A 166 -6.45 7.37 -22.39
C VAL A 166 -7.56 7.01 -23.35
N LYS A 167 -7.22 6.44 -24.51
CA LYS A 167 -8.16 6.09 -25.59
C LYS A 167 -8.19 4.60 -25.90
N ASP A 168 -7.33 3.81 -25.26
CA ASP A 168 -7.08 2.41 -25.56
C ASP A 168 -7.49 1.45 -24.42
N ARG A 169 -8.14 1.96 -23.38
CA ARG A 169 -8.72 1.19 -22.27
C ARG A 169 -9.75 1.98 -21.51
N CYS A 170 -10.53 1.31 -20.69
CA CYS A 170 -11.45 1.96 -19.76
C CYS A 170 -10.71 2.68 -18.65
N VAL A 171 -11.35 3.72 -18.08
CA VAL A 171 -10.86 4.41 -16.89
C VAL A 171 -10.92 3.45 -15.70
N LYS A 172 -9.86 3.42 -14.89
CA LYS A 172 -9.82 2.60 -13.68
C LYS A 172 -10.62 3.25 -12.56
N SER A 173 -11.73 2.62 -12.16
CA SER A 173 -12.66 3.16 -11.15
C SER A 173 -12.70 2.37 -9.85
N HIS A 174 -11.69 1.53 -9.57
CA HIS A 174 -11.63 0.75 -8.34
C HIS A 174 -10.21 0.52 -7.85
N GLU A 175 -10.10 0.18 -6.58
CA GLU A 175 -8.92 -0.38 -5.93
C GLU A 175 -9.32 -1.67 -5.20
N TYR A 176 -8.33 -2.43 -4.73
CA TYR A 176 -8.56 -3.64 -3.96
C TYR A 176 -8.34 -3.38 -2.48
N ILE A 177 -9.21 -3.94 -1.64
CA ILE A 177 -8.94 -4.13 -0.22
C ILE A 177 -8.88 -5.63 0.02
N PHE A 178 -7.74 -6.11 0.49
CA PHE A 178 -7.59 -7.50 0.87
C PHE A 178 -7.77 -7.66 2.38
N LEU A 179 -8.60 -8.63 2.75
CA LEU A 179 -8.72 -9.10 4.12
C LEU A 179 -7.80 -10.31 4.29
N LEU A 180 -6.85 -10.19 5.22
CA LEU A 180 -5.94 -11.26 5.59
C LEU A 180 -5.98 -11.50 7.10
N SER A 181 -5.68 -12.73 7.52
CA SER A 181 -5.62 -13.13 8.91
C SER A 181 -4.43 -14.07 9.20
N LEU A 182 -4.06 -14.22 10.46
CA LEU A 182 -2.99 -15.13 10.88
C LEU A 182 -3.47 -16.59 10.97
N LYS A 183 -4.77 -16.79 11.21
CA LYS A 183 -5.38 -18.09 11.42
C LYS A 183 -6.66 -18.21 10.59
N PRO A 184 -7.16 -19.43 10.30
CA PRO A 184 -8.40 -19.63 9.56
C PRO A 184 -9.63 -19.09 10.32
N ARG A 185 -9.57 -19.05 11.65
CA ARG A 185 -10.57 -18.40 12.51
C ARG A 185 -10.01 -17.10 13.06
N TYR A 186 -10.75 -16.02 12.92
CA TYR A 186 -10.36 -14.67 13.34
C TYR A 186 -11.59 -13.91 13.84
N TYR A 187 -11.37 -12.85 14.60
CA TYR A 187 -12.44 -11.98 15.04
C TYR A 187 -13.07 -11.22 13.86
N PHE A 188 -14.36 -11.35 13.72
CA PHE A 188 -15.16 -10.61 12.75
C PHE A 188 -16.51 -10.27 13.40
N ASP A 189 -16.82 -8.99 13.48
CA ASP A 189 -18.07 -8.44 14.00
C ASP A 189 -18.98 -8.10 12.81
N TYR A 190 -20.16 -8.72 12.72
CA TYR A 190 -21.10 -8.62 11.59
C TYR A 190 -22.48 -8.12 12.01
#